data_62971e1c349d47047a8783c15fee8ce6
#
_entry.id   62971e1c349d47047a8783c15fee8ce6
#
_cell.length_a   1.000
_cell.length_b   1.000
_cell.length_c   1.000
_cell.angle_alpha   90.00
_cell.angle_beta   90.00
_cell.angle_gamma   90.00
#
_symmetry.space_group_name_H-M   'P 1'
#
loop_
_entity.id
_entity.type
_entity.pdbx_description
1 polymer ?
#
loop_
_entity_poly.entity_id
_entity_poly.type
_entity_poly.pdbx_seq_one_letter_code
_entity_poly.pdbx_strand_id
1 'polypeptide(L)'
;VRGGGMDDKVLNLSLQVVNRTLPSPREWHLNLDLWQNPYAVARYYKVPLWSKEHFDAMRPIMKMVADAGLSSITASIMHKPWNGQTEDHFDSMVTRIKRLDGSWKYDYAVFDRWVDFMMNEIGVKGLISCYTMIPWELSFDYYDEATNRVQFIKAEPGDEAYAEYWGCFLRDFARHLKQKGWFEKTAISM
;
A
#
# COMPACT_ATOMS: atom_id res chain seq x y z
N VAL A 1 29.85 8.42 -26.17
CA VAL A 1 28.70 7.54 -26.46
C VAL A 1 28.85 7.04 -27.89
N ARG A 2 28.80 5.73 -28.07
CA ARG A 2 28.88 5.06 -29.38
C ARG A 2 27.52 4.47 -29.72
N GLY A 3 27.06 4.70 -30.95
CA GLY A 3 25.77 4.16 -31.43
C GLY A 3 25.89 3.78 -32.92
N GLY A 4 25.18 2.72 -33.33
CA GLY A 4 25.31 2.15 -34.67
C GLY A 4 25.06 3.17 -35.79
N GLY A 5 26.13 3.43 -36.58
CA GLY A 5 26.08 4.29 -37.76
C GLY A 5 26.10 5.79 -37.54
N MET A 6 26.30 6.26 -36.30
CA MET A 6 26.50 7.68 -36.00
C MET A 6 27.92 7.96 -35.55
N ASP A 7 28.40 9.17 -35.82
CA ASP A 7 29.70 9.62 -35.32
C ASP A 7 29.76 9.60 -33.79
N ASP A 8 30.90 9.26 -33.25
CA ASP A 8 31.17 9.25 -31.82
C ASP A 8 30.99 10.66 -31.23
N LYS A 9 30.08 10.80 -30.24
CA LYS A 9 29.95 12.06 -29.48
C LYS A 9 30.73 11.99 -28.18
N VAL A 10 31.61 12.94 -27.97
CA VAL A 10 32.34 13.14 -26.71
C VAL A 10 31.59 14.19 -25.89
N LEU A 11 31.22 13.81 -24.67
CA LEU A 11 30.66 14.71 -23.67
C LEU A 11 31.69 14.88 -22.55
N ASN A 12 32.10 16.11 -22.30
CA ASN A 12 32.99 16.40 -21.19
C ASN A 12 32.13 16.61 -19.92
N LEU A 13 32.45 15.84 -18.88
CA LEU A 13 31.84 15.95 -17.55
C LEU A 13 32.91 16.43 -16.58
N SER A 14 32.62 17.50 -15.85
CA SER A 14 33.45 17.96 -14.74
C SER A 14 32.77 17.57 -13.43
N LEU A 15 33.46 16.85 -12.56
CA LEU A 15 32.99 16.43 -11.25
C LEU A 15 33.82 17.10 -10.16
N GLN A 16 33.15 17.85 -9.29
CA GLN A 16 33.77 18.41 -8.09
C GLN A 16 33.31 17.64 -6.86
N VAL A 17 34.25 16.98 -6.19
CA VAL A 17 33.99 16.31 -4.91
C VAL A 17 34.18 17.32 -3.79
N VAL A 18 33.11 17.56 -3.01
CA VAL A 18 33.16 18.45 -1.85
C VAL A 18 33.35 17.63 -0.57
N ASN A 19 34.06 18.20 0.42
CA ASN A 19 34.26 17.53 1.72
C ASN A 19 33.02 17.67 2.61
N ARG A 20 31.94 17.00 2.22
CA ARG A 20 30.69 16.91 2.98
C ARG A 20 30.17 15.48 2.91
N THR A 21 29.76 14.95 4.05
CA THR A 21 29.05 13.69 4.18
C THR A 21 27.56 13.97 4.29
N LEU A 22 26.75 13.30 3.50
CA LEU A 22 25.30 13.37 3.64
C LEU A 22 24.88 12.72 4.96
N PRO A 23 23.87 13.27 5.65
CA PRO A 23 23.29 12.61 6.81
C PRO A 23 22.73 11.24 6.42
N SER A 24 22.62 10.34 7.38
CA SER A 24 21.99 9.06 7.12
C SER A 24 20.53 9.26 6.68
N PRO A 25 19.95 8.37 5.86
CA PRO A 25 18.56 8.49 5.44
C PRO A 25 17.56 8.61 6.59
N ARG A 26 17.89 8.06 7.76
CA ARG A 26 17.06 8.15 8.98
C ARG A 26 17.04 9.55 9.62
N GLU A 27 17.99 10.39 9.27
CA GLU A 27 18.12 11.76 9.75
C GLU A 27 17.58 12.79 8.75
N TRP A 28 17.04 12.33 7.62
CA TRP A 28 16.46 13.21 6.62
C TRP A 28 15.17 13.84 7.12
N HIS A 29 14.99 15.12 6.81
CA HIS A 29 13.71 15.80 6.98
C HIS A 29 12.75 15.59 5.80
N LEU A 30 13.21 14.86 4.77
CA LEU A 30 12.41 14.46 3.62
C LEU A 30 11.58 13.23 3.98
N ASN A 31 10.28 13.29 3.71
CA ASN A 31 9.42 12.11 3.73
C ASN A 31 9.49 11.41 2.39
N LEU A 32 10.21 10.30 2.32
CA LEU A 32 10.35 9.49 1.11
C LEU A 32 9.27 8.41 1.09
N ASP A 33 8.31 8.56 0.17
CA ASP A 33 7.25 7.60 -0.07
C ASP A 33 7.55 6.81 -1.36
N LEU A 34 8.09 5.62 -1.19
CA LEU A 34 8.30 4.66 -2.28
C LEU A 34 7.21 3.59 -2.18
N TRP A 35 6.28 3.60 -3.10
CA TRP A 35 5.14 2.68 -3.10
C TRP A 35 5.59 1.23 -3.18
N GLN A 36 5.17 0.44 -2.21
CA GLN A 36 5.49 -0.98 -2.16
C GLN A 36 4.40 -1.78 -2.86
N ASN A 37 4.80 -2.71 -3.73
CA ASN A 37 3.89 -3.65 -4.40
C ASN A 37 4.17 -5.10 -3.96
N PRO A 38 3.55 -5.56 -2.85
CA PRO A 38 3.72 -6.94 -2.39
C PRO A 38 3.18 -7.98 -3.37
N TYR A 39 2.17 -7.63 -4.16
CA TYR A 39 1.55 -8.54 -5.13
C TYR A 39 2.52 -8.91 -6.26
N ALA A 40 3.30 -7.94 -6.75
CA ALA A 40 4.35 -8.18 -7.74
C ALA A 40 5.43 -9.14 -7.21
N VAL A 41 5.77 -9.04 -5.93
CA VAL A 41 6.75 -9.95 -5.30
C VAL A 41 6.20 -11.38 -5.28
N ALA A 42 4.94 -11.56 -4.89
CA ALA A 42 4.32 -12.90 -4.88
C ALA A 42 4.30 -13.53 -6.28
N ARG A 43 3.93 -12.76 -7.30
CA ARG A 43 3.94 -13.22 -8.70
C ARG A 43 5.33 -13.58 -9.17
N TYR A 44 6.32 -12.72 -8.94
CA TYR A 44 7.69 -12.93 -9.39
C TYR A 44 8.31 -14.19 -8.79
N TYR A 45 8.15 -14.38 -7.48
CA TYR A 45 8.69 -15.54 -6.77
C TYR A 45 7.78 -16.77 -6.81
N LYS A 46 6.57 -16.65 -7.39
CA LYS A 46 5.57 -17.72 -7.50
C LYS A 46 5.22 -18.34 -6.15
N VAL A 47 5.01 -17.49 -5.16
CA VAL A 47 4.64 -17.87 -3.80
C VAL A 47 3.21 -17.45 -3.49
N PRO A 48 2.47 -18.19 -2.64
CA PRO A 48 1.12 -17.80 -2.24
C PRO A 48 1.12 -16.45 -1.51
N LEU A 49 0.20 -15.56 -1.88
CA LEU A 49 0.03 -14.26 -1.21
C LEU A 49 -0.11 -14.43 0.30
N TRP A 50 0.59 -13.59 1.03
CA TRP A 50 0.57 -13.48 2.49
C TRP A 50 1.00 -14.76 3.23
N SER A 51 1.61 -15.71 2.52
CA SER A 51 2.26 -16.88 3.13
C SER A 51 3.58 -16.50 3.83
N LYS A 52 4.13 -17.44 4.60
CA LYS A 52 5.46 -17.26 5.19
C LYS A 52 6.52 -17.03 4.11
N GLU A 53 6.47 -17.82 3.03
CA GLU A 53 7.38 -17.76 1.89
C GLU A 53 7.31 -16.38 1.19
N HIS A 54 6.12 -15.78 1.12
CA HIS A 54 5.94 -14.44 0.58
C HIS A 54 6.63 -13.37 1.45
N PHE A 55 6.44 -13.41 2.77
CA PHE A 55 7.13 -12.49 3.68
C PHE A 55 8.64 -12.68 3.66
N ASP A 56 9.11 -13.94 3.56
CA ASP A 56 10.54 -14.22 3.44
C ASP A 56 11.13 -13.66 2.13
N ALA A 57 10.39 -13.75 1.01
CA ALA A 57 10.79 -13.18 -0.28
C ALA A 57 10.77 -11.64 -0.27
N MET A 58 9.81 -11.01 0.41
CA MET A 58 9.71 -9.55 0.55
C MET A 58 10.80 -8.95 1.43
N ARG A 59 11.23 -9.65 2.47
CA ARG A 59 12.13 -9.12 3.51
C ARG A 59 13.38 -8.43 2.96
N PRO A 60 14.21 -9.04 2.10
CA PRO A 60 15.42 -8.39 1.59
C PRO A 60 15.11 -7.14 0.76
N ILE A 61 14.05 -7.18 -0.04
CA ILE A 61 13.64 -6.07 -0.91
C ILE A 61 13.15 -4.90 -0.05
N MET A 62 12.24 -5.15 0.89
CA MET A 62 11.68 -4.12 1.77
C MET A 62 12.75 -3.54 2.70
N LYS A 63 13.71 -4.36 3.13
CA LYS A 63 14.84 -3.90 3.92
C LYS A 63 15.73 -2.93 3.13
N MET A 64 16.04 -3.25 1.88
CA MET A 64 16.82 -2.38 1.00
C MET A 64 16.11 -1.03 0.78
N VAL A 65 14.80 -1.04 0.57
CA VAL A 65 14.00 0.19 0.38
C VAL A 65 13.94 1.01 1.68
N ALA A 66 13.81 0.36 2.82
CA ALA A 66 13.85 1.03 4.13
C ALA A 66 15.22 1.66 4.41
N ASP A 67 16.31 0.96 4.08
CA ASP A 67 17.67 1.48 4.24
C ASP A 67 17.97 2.66 3.29
N ALA A 68 17.24 2.75 2.15
CA ALA A 68 17.26 3.90 1.25
C ALA A 68 16.48 5.12 1.77
N GLY A 69 15.80 5.01 2.92
CA GLY A 69 15.09 6.12 3.56
C GLY A 69 13.58 6.10 3.44
N LEU A 70 12.98 4.97 3.04
CA LEU A 70 11.52 4.81 3.02
C LEU A 70 10.92 5.18 4.38
N SER A 71 9.95 6.07 4.38
CA SER A 71 9.27 6.55 5.58
C SER A 71 7.77 6.26 5.61
N SER A 72 7.20 5.71 4.52
CA SER A 72 5.77 5.42 4.42
C SER A 72 5.50 3.94 4.10
N ILE A 73 4.43 3.40 4.66
CA ILE A 73 3.92 2.07 4.36
C ILE A 73 2.71 2.20 3.45
N THR A 74 2.80 1.67 2.22
CA THR A 74 1.68 1.64 1.28
C THR A 74 0.72 0.52 1.66
N ALA A 75 -0.54 0.83 1.95
CA ALA A 75 -1.57 -0.15 2.26
C ALA A 75 -2.82 0.06 1.40
N SER A 76 -3.22 -0.94 0.62
CA SER A 76 -4.47 -0.87 -0.14
C SER A 76 -5.64 -1.26 0.77
N ILE A 77 -6.58 -0.35 0.94
CA ILE A 77 -7.80 -0.57 1.74
C ILE A 77 -9.04 -0.80 0.89
N MET A 78 -8.84 -0.97 -0.41
CA MET A 78 -9.88 -1.33 -1.36
C MET A 78 -9.29 -2.09 -2.55
N HIS A 79 -10.13 -2.79 -3.31
CA HIS A 79 -9.75 -3.52 -4.51
C HIS A 79 -9.41 -2.55 -5.66
N LYS A 80 -8.27 -2.77 -6.30
CA LYS A 80 -7.80 -2.02 -7.49
C LYS A 80 -7.82 -0.49 -7.34
N PRO A 81 -7.18 0.10 -6.34
CA PRO A 81 -7.22 1.55 -6.13
C PRO A 81 -6.73 2.35 -7.35
N TRP A 82 -5.86 1.77 -8.16
CA TRP A 82 -5.31 2.38 -9.39
C TRP A 82 -5.77 1.67 -10.67
N ASN A 83 -6.87 0.92 -10.62
CA ASN A 83 -7.44 0.14 -11.72
C ASN A 83 -6.38 -0.72 -12.43
N GLY A 84 -6.16 -0.56 -13.72
CA GLY A 84 -5.20 -1.32 -14.52
C GLY A 84 -3.81 -0.66 -14.69
N GLN A 85 -3.44 0.31 -13.84
CA GLN A 85 -2.17 1.01 -13.95
C GLN A 85 -0.96 0.11 -13.64
N THR A 86 -1.15 -0.92 -12.84
CA THR A 86 -0.14 -1.91 -12.49
C THR A 86 -0.54 -3.28 -13.04
N GLU A 87 0.43 -4.10 -13.46
CA GLU A 87 0.17 -5.47 -13.92
C GLU A 87 -0.45 -6.33 -12.81
N ASP A 88 0.06 -6.19 -11.60
CA ASP A 88 -0.53 -6.84 -10.44
C ASP A 88 -1.55 -5.92 -9.79
N HIS A 89 -2.81 -6.34 -9.81
CA HIS A 89 -3.85 -5.62 -9.12
C HIS A 89 -3.62 -5.68 -7.62
N PHE A 90 -3.78 -4.53 -6.96
CA PHE A 90 -3.80 -4.48 -5.51
C PHE A 90 -5.17 -4.91 -5.03
N ASP A 91 -5.24 -6.01 -4.30
CA ASP A 91 -6.44 -6.36 -3.56
C ASP A 91 -6.54 -5.55 -2.27
N SER A 92 -7.74 -5.44 -1.74
CA SER A 92 -7.92 -4.85 -0.42
C SER A 92 -7.22 -5.70 0.65
N MET A 93 -6.41 -5.07 1.49
CA MET A 93 -5.84 -5.70 2.69
C MET A 93 -6.86 -5.81 3.83
N VAL A 94 -8.07 -5.27 3.64
CA VAL A 94 -9.19 -5.34 4.57
C VAL A 94 -10.35 -6.01 3.89
N THR A 95 -10.80 -7.16 4.41
CA THR A 95 -12.02 -7.81 3.89
C THR A 95 -13.25 -7.17 4.52
N ARG A 96 -14.14 -6.64 3.68
CA ARG A 96 -15.44 -6.13 4.08
C ARG A 96 -16.49 -7.20 3.90
N ILE A 97 -17.26 -7.45 4.94
CA ILE A 97 -18.26 -8.51 4.97
C ILE A 97 -19.61 -7.89 5.31
N LYS A 98 -20.58 -8.02 4.40
CA LYS A 98 -21.97 -7.68 4.66
C LYS A 98 -22.68 -8.92 5.18
N ARG A 99 -23.16 -8.87 6.44
CA ARG A 99 -23.79 -9.99 7.12
C ARG A 99 -25.24 -10.19 6.69
N LEU A 100 -25.81 -11.34 7.02
CA LEU A 100 -27.22 -11.67 6.76
C LEU A 100 -28.21 -10.66 7.35
N ASP A 101 -27.88 -10.03 8.49
CA ASP A 101 -28.68 -9.00 9.15
C ASP A 101 -28.45 -7.59 8.56
N GLY A 102 -27.67 -7.47 7.49
CA GLY A 102 -27.31 -6.21 6.85
C GLY A 102 -26.19 -5.42 7.53
N SER A 103 -25.70 -5.86 8.68
CA SER A 103 -24.58 -5.21 9.36
C SER A 103 -23.24 -5.47 8.66
N TRP A 104 -22.27 -4.60 8.92
CA TRP A 104 -20.90 -4.73 8.39
C TRP A 104 -19.96 -5.34 9.42
N LYS A 105 -19.10 -6.24 8.93
CA LYS A 105 -17.95 -6.78 9.67
C LYS A 105 -16.70 -6.57 8.83
N TYR A 106 -15.56 -6.33 9.49
CA TYR A 106 -14.28 -6.11 8.84
C TYR A 106 -13.23 -7.08 9.37
N ASP A 107 -12.46 -7.66 8.45
CA ASP A 107 -11.30 -8.49 8.79
C ASP A 107 -10.03 -7.74 8.38
N TYR A 108 -9.21 -7.45 9.37
CA TYR A 108 -7.95 -6.70 9.24
C TYR A 108 -6.72 -7.60 9.23
N ALA A 109 -6.86 -8.93 9.18
CA ALA A 109 -5.75 -9.86 9.37
C ALA A 109 -4.58 -9.60 8.41
N VAL A 110 -4.86 -9.36 7.12
CA VAL A 110 -3.84 -9.05 6.12
C VAL A 110 -3.23 -7.67 6.35
N PHE A 111 -4.06 -6.66 6.61
CA PHE A 111 -3.62 -5.30 6.91
C PHE A 111 -2.69 -5.28 8.12
N ASP A 112 -3.12 -5.90 9.21
CA ASP A 112 -2.35 -5.96 10.45
C ASP A 112 -0.99 -6.63 10.24
N ARG A 113 -0.98 -7.77 9.56
CA ARG A 113 0.24 -8.53 9.32
C ARG A 113 1.22 -7.76 8.42
N TRP A 114 0.70 -7.06 7.41
CA TRP A 114 1.51 -6.22 6.53
C TRP A 114 2.13 -5.04 7.27
N VAL A 115 1.31 -4.28 8.01
CA VAL A 115 1.79 -3.12 8.78
C VAL A 115 2.78 -3.56 9.85
N ASP A 116 2.48 -4.64 10.58
CA ASP A 116 3.37 -5.19 11.62
C ASP A 116 4.74 -5.61 11.03
N PHE A 117 4.73 -6.31 9.91
CA PHE A 117 5.94 -6.68 9.18
C PHE A 117 6.78 -5.45 8.80
N MET A 118 6.15 -4.45 8.18
CA MET A 118 6.87 -3.25 7.75
C MET A 118 7.39 -2.43 8.93
N MET A 119 6.64 -2.33 10.03
CA MET A 119 7.05 -1.56 11.20
C MET A 119 8.10 -2.28 12.05
N ASN A 120 7.86 -3.54 12.38
CA ASN A 120 8.61 -4.25 13.41
C ASN A 120 9.76 -5.09 12.84
N GLU A 121 9.60 -5.69 11.65
CA GLU A 121 10.65 -6.49 11.04
C GLU A 121 11.53 -5.68 10.08
N ILE A 122 10.93 -4.81 9.28
CA ILE A 122 11.65 -3.98 8.30
C ILE A 122 12.15 -2.69 8.94
N GLY A 123 11.38 -2.11 9.88
CA GLY A 123 11.80 -0.95 10.65
C GLY A 123 11.34 0.40 10.07
N VAL A 124 10.31 0.42 9.23
CA VAL A 124 9.67 1.65 8.75
C VAL A 124 8.86 2.26 9.88
N LYS A 125 9.16 3.51 10.27
CA LYS A 125 8.57 4.16 11.46
C LYS A 125 7.60 5.29 11.14
N GLY A 126 7.45 5.63 9.87
CA GLY A 126 6.67 6.79 9.46
C GLY A 126 5.19 6.50 9.28
N LEU A 127 4.63 7.03 8.21
CA LEU A 127 3.21 7.05 7.95
C LEU A 127 2.70 5.69 7.41
N ILE A 128 1.48 5.32 7.78
CA ILE A 128 0.71 4.27 7.11
C ILE A 128 -0.20 4.98 6.11
N SER A 129 0.16 4.90 4.82
CA SER A 129 -0.58 5.54 3.72
C SER A 129 -1.59 4.56 3.15
N CYS A 130 -2.87 4.75 3.49
CA CYS A 130 -3.95 3.90 3.02
C CYS A 130 -4.54 4.43 1.71
N TYR A 131 -4.65 3.58 0.70
CA TYR A 131 -5.19 3.90 -0.62
C TYR A 131 -6.49 3.12 -0.84
N THR A 132 -7.57 3.73 -1.26
CA THR A 132 -7.97 5.13 -1.35
C THR A 132 -9.50 5.21 -1.27
N MET A 133 -10.05 6.33 -0.85
CA MET A 133 -11.51 6.55 -0.84
C MET A 133 -12.06 6.93 -2.22
N ILE A 134 -11.24 7.52 -3.07
CA ILE A 134 -11.60 7.91 -4.43
C ILE A 134 -10.66 7.20 -5.42
N PRO A 135 -10.93 5.92 -5.76
CA PRO A 135 -10.16 5.18 -6.76
C PRO A 135 -10.48 5.68 -8.17
N TRP A 136 -9.69 5.22 -9.14
CA TRP A 136 -9.93 5.53 -10.54
C TRP A 136 -11.26 4.96 -11.09
N GLU A 137 -11.73 3.86 -10.53
CA GLU A 137 -13.06 3.31 -10.78
C GLU A 137 -13.83 3.26 -9.47
N LEU A 138 -14.93 4.02 -9.37
CA LEU A 138 -15.76 4.09 -8.16
C LEU A 138 -16.60 2.82 -7.99
N SER A 139 -15.91 1.70 -7.74
CA SER A 139 -16.48 0.37 -7.59
C SER A 139 -15.84 -0.31 -6.38
N PHE A 140 -16.65 -0.59 -5.36
CA PHE A 140 -16.21 -0.98 -4.01
C PHE A 140 -16.61 -2.40 -3.71
N ASP A 141 -15.62 -3.24 -3.45
CA ASP A 141 -15.80 -4.67 -3.18
C ASP A 141 -16.25 -4.97 -1.74
N TYR A 142 -17.06 -5.99 -1.59
CA TYR A 142 -17.40 -6.60 -0.32
C TYR A 142 -17.82 -8.06 -0.51
N TYR A 143 -17.62 -8.87 0.53
CA TYR A 143 -18.15 -10.23 0.58
C TYR A 143 -19.57 -10.18 1.15
N ASP A 144 -20.53 -10.74 0.42
CA ASP A 144 -21.92 -10.79 0.83
C ASP A 144 -22.23 -12.20 1.39
N GLU A 145 -22.53 -12.30 2.68
CA GLU A 145 -22.89 -13.56 3.32
C GLU A 145 -24.19 -14.14 2.76
N ALA A 146 -25.13 -13.31 2.29
CA ALA A 146 -26.42 -13.79 1.75
C ALA A 146 -26.25 -14.53 0.42
N THR A 147 -25.34 -14.07 -0.41
CA THR A 147 -25.08 -14.67 -1.74
C THR A 147 -23.85 -15.56 -1.75
N ASN A 148 -23.05 -15.55 -0.69
CA ASN A 148 -21.76 -16.24 -0.56
C ASN A 148 -20.79 -15.88 -1.69
N ARG A 149 -20.73 -14.58 -2.08
CA ARG A 149 -19.94 -14.10 -3.19
C ARG A 149 -19.39 -12.69 -2.91
N VAL A 150 -18.31 -12.35 -3.61
CA VAL A 150 -17.86 -10.97 -3.68
C VAL A 150 -18.82 -10.19 -4.57
N GLN A 151 -19.28 -9.06 -4.07
CA GLN A 151 -20.17 -8.11 -4.73
C GLN A 151 -19.47 -6.75 -4.85
N PHE A 152 -20.02 -5.87 -5.68
CA PHE A 152 -19.49 -4.53 -5.90
C PHE A 152 -20.60 -3.49 -5.79
N ILE A 153 -20.33 -2.43 -5.03
CA ILE A 153 -21.16 -1.22 -4.99
C ILE A 153 -20.53 -0.20 -5.93
N LYS A 154 -21.30 0.31 -6.90
CA LYS A 154 -20.92 1.48 -7.70
C LYS A 154 -21.61 2.69 -7.12
N ALA A 155 -20.83 3.65 -6.63
CA ALA A 155 -21.36 4.85 -5.99
C ALA A 155 -20.34 6.00 -6.08
N GLU A 156 -20.85 7.22 -6.20
CA GLU A 156 -20.05 8.44 -6.23
C GLU A 156 -20.01 9.13 -4.86
N PRO A 157 -18.98 9.96 -4.57
CA PRO A 157 -18.98 10.83 -3.42
C PRO A 157 -20.24 11.72 -3.40
N GLY A 158 -21.01 11.62 -2.33
CA GLY A 158 -22.32 12.28 -2.22
C GLY A 158 -23.50 11.31 -2.24
N ASP A 159 -23.35 10.13 -2.79
CA ASP A 159 -24.36 9.08 -2.76
C ASP A 159 -24.52 8.48 -1.35
N GLU A 160 -25.75 8.10 -1.00
CA GLU A 160 -26.04 7.42 0.27
C GLU A 160 -25.27 6.10 0.39
N ALA A 161 -25.20 5.32 -0.69
CA ALA A 161 -24.46 4.06 -0.72
C ALA A 161 -22.94 4.26 -0.50
N TYR A 162 -22.36 5.34 -1.04
CA TYR A 162 -20.97 5.72 -0.77
C TYR A 162 -20.77 6.09 0.69
N ALA A 163 -21.67 6.92 1.24
CA ALA A 163 -21.61 7.36 2.62
C ALA A 163 -21.79 6.20 3.61
N GLU A 164 -22.69 5.25 3.33
CA GLU A 164 -22.85 4.04 4.13
C GLU A 164 -21.58 3.18 4.11
N TYR A 165 -21.10 2.84 2.92
CA TYR A 165 -19.93 1.96 2.73
C TYR A 165 -18.69 2.50 3.46
N TRP A 166 -18.33 3.74 3.19
CA TRP A 166 -17.15 4.36 3.81
C TRP A 166 -17.40 4.78 5.25
N GLY A 167 -18.57 5.31 5.59
CA GLY A 167 -18.86 5.76 6.94
C GLY A 167 -18.86 4.63 7.97
N CYS A 168 -19.41 3.46 7.63
CA CYS A 168 -19.34 2.28 8.48
C CYS A 168 -17.90 1.78 8.65
N PHE A 169 -17.18 1.69 7.54
CA PHE A 169 -15.77 1.28 7.54
C PHE A 169 -14.89 2.22 8.35
N LEU A 170 -14.96 3.51 8.12
CA LEU A 170 -14.06 4.47 8.77
C LEU A 170 -14.25 4.50 10.30
N ARG A 171 -15.48 4.37 10.79
CA ARG A 171 -15.74 4.28 12.24
C ARG A 171 -15.12 3.04 12.87
N ASP A 172 -15.23 1.89 12.19
CA ASP A 172 -14.66 0.64 12.67
C ASP A 172 -13.14 0.65 12.56
N PHE A 173 -12.61 1.09 11.41
CA PHE A 173 -11.18 1.20 11.15
C PHE A 173 -10.47 2.13 12.13
N ALA A 174 -11.04 3.29 12.41
CA ALA A 174 -10.51 4.21 13.42
C ALA A 174 -10.43 3.57 14.82
N ARG A 175 -11.44 2.77 15.19
CA ARG A 175 -11.43 2.02 16.45
C ARG A 175 -10.31 0.98 16.45
N HIS A 176 -10.19 0.21 15.36
CA HIS A 176 -9.15 -0.79 15.17
C HIS A 176 -7.73 -0.18 15.24
N LEU A 177 -7.50 0.91 14.50
CA LEU A 177 -6.23 1.63 14.51
C LEU A 177 -5.85 2.17 15.89
N LYS A 178 -6.83 2.66 16.66
CA LYS A 178 -6.61 3.09 18.06
C LYS A 178 -6.22 1.92 18.95
N GLN A 179 -6.85 0.77 18.81
CA GLN A 179 -6.50 -0.45 19.54
C GLN A 179 -5.05 -0.93 19.23
N LYS A 180 -4.62 -0.75 17.98
CA LYS A 180 -3.24 -1.09 17.53
C LYS A 180 -2.21 0.00 17.86
N GLY A 181 -2.62 1.19 18.29
CA GLY A 181 -1.73 2.33 18.48
C GLY A 181 -1.20 2.94 17.18
N TRP A 182 -1.92 2.74 16.08
CA TRP A 182 -1.52 3.21 14.73
C TRP A 182 -2.32 4.41 14.24
N PHE A 183 -3.34 4.85 14.96
CA PHE A 183 -4.28 5.88 14.50
C PHE A 183 -3.58 7.17 14.10
N GLU A 184 -2.69 7.69 14.95
CA GLU A 184 -1.96 8.94 14.69
C GLU A 184 -0.92 8.85 13.56
N LYS A 185 -0.63 7.63 13.10
CA LYS A 185 0.33 7.35 12.02
C LYS A 185 -0.36 6.98 10.71
N THR A 186 -1.68 6.96 10.67
CA THR A 186 -2.44 6.53 9.50
C THR A 186 -3.05 7.72 8.79
N ALA A 187 -2.83 7.80 7.49
CA ALA A 187 -3.51 8.71 6.59
C ALA A 187 -4.23 7.93 5.49
N ILE A 188 -5.36 8.46 5.03
CA ILE A 188 -6.10 7.91 3.90
C ILE A 188 -5.98 8.91 2.74
N SER A 189 -5.50 8.41 1.60
CA SER A 189 -5.45 9.17 0.36
C SER A 189 -6.85 9.32 -0.24
N MET A 190 -7.10 10.47 -0.78
CA MET A 190 -8.28 10.76 -1.62
C MET A 190 -7.88 10.84 -3.08
#